data_4cb52be5822730a2af5235f3869da262
#
_entry.id   4cb52be5822730a2af5235f3869da262
#
_cell.length_a   1.000
_cell.length_b   1.000
_cell.length_c   1.000
_cell.angle_alpha   90.00
_cell.angle_beta   90.00
_cell.angle_gamma   90.00
#
_symmetry.space_group_name_H-M   'P 1'
#
loop_
_entity.id
_entity.type
_entity.pdbx_description
1 polymer ?
#
loop_
_entity_poly.entity_id
_entity_poly.type
_entity_poly.pdbx_seq_one_letter_code
_entity_poly.pdbx_strand_id
1 'polypeptide(L)'
;PELLTKNKESLDKLLPSHIYKFRALNEYAVNNLCERTLWFDSPLNMNDPYDGHLIYENPFNTYREITPDFIETMTMLGILNDSKGLLNNLESKKTTFFDLLKKLDMDSEVLRNILATSEKIHEQGLGNFNLNFLKKIYICSFSERFDSILMWAHYTNNHSGFCIEYDISKSDSRYHFRQCLYPVIYDENIFDLTSYLERDKGSNDYNNLYIIQAVIRKALDWSYEHEWRIIHPFGTLNGPQNLSTPKPSSVLLGSNFFNSIHLIKDESQKQLQVELALKIIKFCEQQKIILNIARYSLQKFLMERDYISYDDAYRKLREL
;
A
#
# COMPACT_ATOMS: atom_id res chain seq x y z
N PRO A 1 -6.92 -4.73 14.19
CA PRO A 1 -7.33 -5.79 13.25
C PRO A 1 -8.82 -6.12 13.37
N GLU A 2 -9.38 -6.30 14.58
CA GLU A 2 -10.82 -6.61 14.79
C GLU A 2 -11.79 -5.50 14.33
N LEU A 3 -11.35 -4.24 14.32
CA LEU A 3 -12.17 -3.09 13.90
C LEU A 3 -12.47 -3.07 12.41
N LEU A 4 -11.54 -3.56 11.57
CA LEU A 4 -11.71 -3.57 10.10
C LEU A 4 -12.70 -4.65 9.61
N THR A 5 -12.95 -5.65 10.43
CA THR A 5 -13.82 -6.79 10.06
C THR A 5 -15.26 -6.66 10.54
N LYS A 6 -15.53 -5.81 11.53
CA LYS A 6 -16.84 -5.82 12.25
C LYS A 6 -17.81 -4.72 11.87
N ASN A 7 -17.39 -3.56 11.33
CA ASN A 7 -18.37 -2.52 10.97
C ASN A 7 -17.76 -1.38 10.12
N LYS A 8 -18.39 -1.08 8.99
CA LYS A 8 -18.08 0.09 8.16
C LYS A 8 -18.29 1.40 8.92
N GLU A 9 -19.27 1.46 9.83
CA GLU A 9 -19.52 2.61 10.72
C GLU A 9 -18.34 2.89 11.68
N SER A 10 -17.59 1.86 12.05
CA SER A 10 -16.40 2.01 12.90
C SER A 10 -15.23 2.59 12.11
N LEU A 11 -15.11 2.26 10.81
CA LEU A 11 -14.09 2.81 9.93
C LEU A 11 -14.36 4.30 9.64
N ASP A 12 -15.62 4.68 9.43
CA ASP A 12 -16.00 6.08 9.19
C ASP A 12 -15.63 7.00 10.37
N LYS A 13 -15.60 6.47 11.60
CA LYS A 13 -15.17 7.21 12.80
C LYS A 13 -13.64 7.41 12.88
N LEU A 14 -12.88 6.59 12.19
CA LEU A 14 -11.40 6.68 12.14
C LEU A 14 -10.92 7.57 11.00
N LEU A 15 -11.78 7.90 10.03
CA LEU A 15 -11.37 8.69 8.87
C LEU A 15 -10.81 10.05 9.30
N PRO A 16 -9.65 10.45 8.79
CA PRO A 16 -9.10 11.77 9.02
C PRO A 16 -9.98 12.82 8.34
N SER A 17 -10.01 14.04 8.88
CA SER A 17 -10.71 15.15 8.23
C SER A 17 -10.09 15.51 6.88
N HIS A 18 -8.77 15.39 6.77
CA HIS A 18 -7.98 15.71 5.58
C HIS A 18 -6.95 14.62 5.30
N ILE A 19 -6.66 14.42 4.03
CA ILE A 19 -5.55 13.60 3.56
C ILE A 19 -4.71 14.39 2.55
N TYR A 20 -3.43 14.02 2.46
CA TYR A 20 -2.40 14.77 1.76
C TYR A 20 -1.68 13.88 0.76
N LYS A 21 -1.53 14.36 -0.49
CA LYS A 21 -0.76 13.67 -1.54
C LYS A 21 0.47 14.50 -1.91
N PHE A 22 1.63 14.05 -1.51
CA PHE A 22 2.91 14.66 -1.85
C PHE A 22 3.33 14.28 -3.28
N ARG A 23 3.85 15.24 -4.04
CA ARG A 23 4.24 15.05 -5.44
C ARG A 23 5.47 15.89 -5.79
N ALA A 24 6.39 15.28 -6.53
CA ALA A 24 7.44 16.04 -7.21
C ALA A 24 6.83 16.91 -8.33
N LEU A 25 7.46 18.02 -8.65
CA LEU A 25 7.06 18.89 -9.76
C LEU A 25 7.48 18.26 -11.10
N ASN A 26 6.57 17.51 -11.70
CA ASN A 26 6.72 16.90 -13.02
C ASN A 26 5.40 16.90 -13.79
N GLU A 27 5.46 16.63 -15.09
CA GLU A 27 4.29 16.67 -15.98
C GLU A 27 3.15 15.76 -15.51
N TYR A 28 3.46 14.52 -15.11
CA TYR A 28 2.44 13.56 -14.66
C TYR A 28 1.70 14.06 -13.42
N ALA A 29 2.44 14.59 -12.45
CA ALA A 29 1.86 15.09 -11.20
C ALA A 29 0.99 16.32 -11.45
N VAL A 30 1.44 17.24 -12.31
CA VAL A 30 0.71 18.46 -12.66
C VAL A 30 -0.53 18.15 -13.51
N ASN A 31 -0.43 17.26 -14.49
CA ASN A 31 -1.57 16.84 -15.28
C ASN A 31 -2.62 16.15 -14.41
N ASN A 32 -2.21 15.22 -13.53
CA ASN A 32 -3.12 14.59 -12.58
C ASN A 32 -3.86 15.60 -11.68
N LEU A 33 -3.16 16.65 -11.22
CA LEU A 33 -3.79 17.72 -10.45
C LEU A 33 -4.84 18.47 -11.29
N CYS A 34 -4.47 18.90 -12.51
CA CYS A 34 -5.33 19.68 -13.39
C CYS A 34 -6.55 18.90 -13.89
N GLU A 35 -6.39 17.62 -14.16
CA GLU A 35 -7.44 16.69 -14.60
C GLU A 35 -8.26 16.16 -13.40
N ARG A 36 -7.83 16.46 -12.18
CA ARG A 36 -8.39 15.90 -10.93
C ARG A 36 -8.43 14.38 -10.97
N THR A 37 -7.28 13.78 -11.23
CA THR A 37 -7.08 12.34 -11.23
C THR A 37 -5.89 11.96 -10.36
N LEU A 38 -5.83 10.68 -9.96
CA LEU A 38 -4.68 10.09 -9.31
C LEU A 38 -4.39 8.72 -9.89
N TRP A 39 -3.11 8.43 -10.08
CA TRP A 39 -2.62 7.17 -10.57
C TRP A 39 -2.67 6.11 -9.48
N PHE A 40 -3.28 4.98 -9.81
CA PHE A 40 -3.32 3.77 -9.00
C PHE A 40 -2.34 2.76 -9.59
N ASP A 41 -1.42 2.28 -8.77
CA ASP A 41 -0.37 1.36 -9.19
C ASP A 41 -0.28 0.15 -8.27
N SER A 42 0.44 -0.88 -8.76
CA SER A 42 0.73 -2.07 -7.98
C SER A 42 1.70 -1.77 -6.83
N PRO A 43 1.55 -2.41 -5.65
CA PRO A 43 2.55 -2.36 -4.59
C PRO A 43 3.95 -2.76 -5.05
N LEU A 44 4.09 -3.58 -6.08
CA LEU A 44 5.38 -3.94 -6.68
C LEU A 44 6.19 -2.75 -7.22
N ASN A 45 5.54 -1.63 -7.51
CA ASN A 45 6.15 -0.41 -8.01
C ASN A 45 6.36 0.64 -6.91
N MET A 46 6.10 0.28 -5.64
CA MET A 46 6.32 1.15 -4.50
C MET A 46 7.77 1.07 -4.01
N ASN A 47 8.16 2.04 -3.18
CA ASN A 47 9.53 2.12 -2.63
C ASN A 47 9.83 1.10 -1.54
N ASP A 48 8.83 0.56 -0.85
CA ASP A 48 8.99 -0.51 0.13
C ASP A 48 8.94 -1.88 -0.57
N PRO A 49 10.03 -2.68 -0.55
CA PRO A 49 10.06 -3.98 -1.20
C PRO A 49 9.13 -5.01 -0.55
N TYR A 50 8.67 -4.77 0.68
CA TYR A 50 7.74 -5.65 1.41
C TYR A 50 6.28 -5.19 1.34
N ASP A 51 6.01 -4.10 0.60
CA ASP A 51 4.68 -3.52 0.56
C ASP A 51 3.63 -4.51 0.04
N GLY A 52 2.62 -4.77 0.87
CA GLY A 52 1.54 -5.70 0.56
C GLY A 52 1.92 -7.19 0.57
N HIS A 53 3.16 -7.54 0.96
CA HIS A 53 3.57 -8.93 1.07
C HIS A 53 2.82 -9.67 2.17
N LEU A 54 2.66 -10.97 1.96
CA LEU A 54 2.11 -11.89 2.95
C LEU A 54 2.95 -13.16 3.04
N ILE A 55 2.83 -13.84 4.17
CA ILE A 55 3.38 -15.17 4.40
C ILE A 55 2.27 -16.15 4.77
N TYR A 56 2.54 -17.41 4.63
CA TYR A 56 1.77 -18.51 5.22
C TYR A 56 2.74 -19.62 5.61
N GLU A 57 2.38 -20.40 6.64
CA GLU A 57 3.21 -21.50 7.09
C GLU A 57 3.43 -22.55 6.00
N ASN A 58 4.64 -23.10 5.96
CA ASN A 58 4.94 -24.23 5.10
C ASN A 58 4.01 -25.40 5.44
N PRO A 59 3.15 -25.85 4.51
CA PRO A 59 2.25 -26.96 4.76
C PRO A 59 2.98 -28.27 5.07
N PHE A 60 4.25 -28.36 4.72
CA PHE A 60 5.13 -29.50 5.01
C PHE A 60 5.91 -29.31 6.32
N ASN A 61 5.57 -28.33 7.14
CA ASN A 61 6.22 -28.15 8.43
C ASN A 61 6.05 -29.45 9.26
N THR A 62 7.16 -29.99 9.75
CA THR A 62 7.25 -31.27 10.44
C THR A 62 6.34 -31.39 11.66
N TYR A 63 5.97 -30.26 12.28
CA TYR A 63 5.14 -30.23 13.50
C TYR A 63 3.69 -29.86 13.23
N ARG A 64 3.33 -29.56 11.98
CA ARG A 64 1.96 -29.25 11.61
C ARG A 64 1.08 -30.49 11.62
N GLU A 65 -0.15 -30.34 12.12
CA GLU A 65 -1.17 -31.39 12.01
C GLU A 65 -1.53 -31.64 10.55
N ILE A 66 -1.57 -32.91 10.16
CA ILE A 66 -1.99 -33.30 8.83
C ILE A 66 -3.50 -33.21 8.74
N THR A 67 -3.99 -32.40 7.80
CA THR A 67 -5.42 -32.29 7.49
C THR A 67 -5.78 -33.20 6.29
N PRO A 68 -7.07 -33.57 6.11
CA PRO A 68 -7.52 -34.26 4.89
C PRO A 68 -7.13 -33.50 3.60
N ASP A 69 -7.28 -32.17 3.57
CA ASP A 69 -6.91 -31.34 2.43
C ASP A 69 -5.41 -31.41 2.13
N PHE A 70 -4.57 -31.51 3.17
CA PHE A 70 -3.13 -31.70 3.01
C PHE A 70 -2.83 -33.04 2.30
N ILE A 71 -3.47 -34.12 2.72
CA ILE A 71 -3.28 -35.44 2.10
C ILE A 71 -3.76 -35.44 0.66
N GLU A 72 -4.89 -34.81 0.38
CA GLU A 72 -5.41 -34.68 -0.98
C GLU A 72 -4.44 -33.92 -1.87
N THR A 73 -3.93 -32.81 -1.40
CA THR A 73 -2.92 -32.03 -2.10
C THR A 73 -1.65 -32.82 -2.38
N MET A 74 -1.13 -33.56 -1.39
CA MET A 74 0.05 -34.39 -1.51
C MET A 74 -0.14 -35.56 -2.48
N THR A 75 -1.36 -36.08 -2.54
CA THR A 75 -1.73 -37.15 -3.49
C THR A 75 -1.81 -36.59 -4.91
N MET A 76 -2.42 -35.42 -5.09
CA MET A 76 -2.46 -34.71 -6.39
C MET A 76 -1.06 -34.38 -6.93
N LEU A 77 -0.11 -34.06 -6.03
CA LEU A 77 1.28 -33.82 -6.38
C LEU A 77 2.10 -35.11 -6.64
N GLY A 78 1.50 -36.29 -6.50
CA GLY A 78 2.17 -37.56 -6.70
C GLY A 78 3.19 -37.93 -5.60
N ILE A 79 3.15 -37.24 -4.46
CA ILE A 79 4.06 -37.45 -3.33
C ILE A 79 3.56 -38.58 -2.42
N LEU A 80 2.24 -38.74 -2.33
CA LEU A 80 1.59 -39.81 -1.61
C LEU A 80 0.88 -40.77 -2.60
N ASN A 81 1.20 -42.04 -2.53
CA ASN A 81 0.62 -43.06 -3.42
C ASN A 81 -0.71 -43.66 -2.89
N ASP A 82 -1.01 -43.52 -1.59
CA ASP A 82 -2.22 -44.03 -0.97
C ASP A 82 -2.84 -43.04 0.00
N SER A 83 -3.78 -42.24 -0.52
CA SER A 83 -4.55 -41.28 0.29
C SER A 83 -5.58 -41.96 1.21
N LYS A 84 -6.15 -43.10 0.80
CA LYS A 84 -7.27 -43.73 1.53
C LYS A 84 -6.85 -44.39 2.84
N GLY A 85 -5.69 -45.05 2.85
CA GLY A 85 -5.15 -45.64 4.06
C GLY A 85 -4.73 -44.62 5.10
N LEU A 86 -4.22 -43.48 4.66
CA LEU A 86 -3.83 -42.37 5.52
C LEU A 86 -5.03 -41.59 6.07
N LEU A 87 -6.05 -41.31 5.27
CA LEU A 87 -7.29 -40.66 5.69
C LEU A 87 -8.03 -41.45 6.78
N ASN A 88 -8.13 -42.76 6.64
CA ASN A 88 -8.77 -43.61 7.63
C ASN A 88 -8.03 -43.67 9.00
N ASN A 89 -6.73 -43.40 9.00
CA ASN A 89 -5.93 -43.31 10.23
C ASN A 89 -5.95 -41.93 10.91
N LEU A 90 -6.38 -40.87 10.20
CA LEU A 90 -6.45 -39.51 10.71
C LEU A 90 -7.73 -39.23 11.52
N GLU A 91 -8.81 -39.94 11.32
CA GLU A 91 -10.09 -39.75 12.00
C GLU A 91 -10.01 -39.93 13.52
N SER A 92 -8.91 -40.48 14.06
CA SER A 92 -8.79 -40.79 15.48
C SER A 92 -7.63 -40.13 16.23
N LYS A 93 -6.66 -39.51 15.59
CA LYS A 93 -5.50 -38.86 16.26
C LYS A 93 -4.91 -37.71 15.42
N LYS A 94 -4.63 -36.61 16.11
CA LYS A 94 -3.79 -35.54 15.59
C LYS A 94 -2.40 -36.06 15.20
N THR A 95 -2.15 -36.20 13.91
CA THR A 95 -0.91 -36.76 13.36
C THR A 95 -0.14 -35.62 12.68
N THR A 96 1.12 -35.44 13.02
CA THR A 96 1.99 -34.47 12.35
C THR A 96 2.71 -35.07 11.16
N PHE A 97 3.22 -34.24 10.27
CA PHE A 97 4.06 -34.70 9.17
C PHE A 97 5.30 -35.47 9.68
N PHE A 98 5.85 -35.04 10.80
CA PHE A 98 6.95 -35.72 11.48
C PHE A 98 6.58 -37.13 11.94
N ASP A 99 5.36 -37.34 12.48
CA ASP A 99 4.87 -38.67 12.90
C ASP A 99 4.67 -39.61 11.70
N LEU A 100 4.24 -39.04 10.56
CA LEU A 100 4.13 -39.77 9.32
C LEU A 100 5.50 -40.27 8.82
N LEU A 101 6.48 -39.33 8.78
CA LEU A 101 7.83 -39.66 8.33
C LEU A 101 8.53 -40.70 9.23
N LYS A 102 8.31 -40.64 10.55
CA LYS A 102 8.80 -41.67 11.48
C LYS A 102 8.23 -43.06 11.20
N LYS A 103 6.97 -43.15 10.80
CA LYS A 103 6.32 -44.39 10.45
C LYS A 103 6.85 -45.03 9.15
N LEU A 104 7.46 -44.24 8.30
CA LEU A 104 8.03 -44.66 7.01
C LEU A 104 9.46 -45.22 7.15
N ASP A 105 10.02 -45.27 8.38
CA ASP A 105 11.36 -45.80 8.71
C ASP A 105 12.45 -45.30 7.72
N MET A 106 12.41 -43.99 7.42
CA MET A 106 13.27 -43.38 6.41
C MET A 106 14.65 -43.06 7.00
N ASP A 107 15.69 -43.20 6.16
CA ASP A 107 17.04 -42.76 6.49
C ASP A 107 17.05 -41.26 6.86
N SER A 108 17.84 -40.88 7.85
CA SER A 108 17.97 -39.52 8.37
C SER A 108 18.47 -38.53 7.32
N GLU A 109 19.24 -38.95 6.33
CA GLU A 109 19.72 -38.13 5.22
C GLU A 109 18.63 -37.88 4.20
N VAL A 110 17.85 -38.95 3.86
CA VAL A 110 16.68 -38.84 2.98
C VAL A 110 15.65 -37.87 3.58
N LEU A 111 15.40 -37.99 4.89
CA LEU A 111 14.49 -37.10 5.61
C LEU A 111 14.93 -35.63 5.52
N ARG A 112 16.22 -35.36 5.79
CA ARG A 112 16.78 -34.00 5.66
C ARG A 112 16.62 -33.43 4.26
N ASN A 113 16.86 -34.23 3.23
CA ASN A 113 16.72 -33.84 1.83
C ASN A 113 15.26 -33.54 1.47
N ILE A 114 14.31 -34.30 1.96
CA ILE A 114 12.86 -34.06 1.76
C ILE A 114 12.48 -32.74 2.39
N LEU A 115 12.89 -32.48 3.65
CA LEU A 115 12.58 -31.23 4.35
C LEU A 115 13.19 -30.01 3.64
N ALA A 116 14.47 -30.06 3.30
CA ALA A 116 15.13 -28.98 2.57
C ALA A 116 14.47 -28.70 1.20
N THR A 117 14.04 -29.78 0.52
CA THR A 117 13.33 -29.65 -0.76
C THR A 117 11.96 -29.04 -0.57
N SER A 118 11.22 -29.47 0.47
CA SER A 118 9.89 -28.90 0.78
C SER A 118 9.97 -27.41 1.13
N GLU A 119 10.99 -27.01 1.88
CA GLU A 119 11.22 -25.62 2.22
C GLU A 119 11.51 -24.76 0.99
N LYS A 120 12.38 -25.22 0.11
CA LYS A 120 12.67 -24.55 -1.15
C LYS A 120 11.45 -24.44 -2.07
N ILE A 121 10.64 -25.48 -2.16
CA ILE A 121 9.38 -25.45 -2.92
C ILE A 121 8.40 -24.43 -2.31
N HIS A 122 8.30 -24.41 -0.98
CA HIS A 122 7.45 -23.45 -0.28
C HIS A 122 7.89 -22.01 -0.52
N GLU A 123 9.19 -21.70 -0.38
CA GLU A 123 9.75 -20.34 -0.65
C GLU A 123 9.44 -19.88 -2.08
N GLN A 124 9.65 -20.78 -3.06
CA GLN A 124 9.33 -20.47 -4.46
C GLN A 124 7.83 -20.26 -4.68
N GLY A 125 7.01 -21.12 -4.06
CA GLY A 125 5.56 -21.01 -4.10
C GLY A 125 5.05 -19.71 -3.49
N LEU A 126 5.57 -19.33 -2.33
CA LEU A 126 5.26 -18.09 -1.63
C LEU A 126 5.66 -16.87 -2.47
N GLY A 127 6.87 -16.89 -3.05
CA GLY A 127 7.33 -15.81 -3.94
C GLY A 127 6.42 -15.65 -5.16
N ASN A 128 6.05 -16.75 -5.81
CA ASN A 128 5.13 -16.71 -6.96
C ASN A 128 3.72 -16.25 -6.55
N PHE A 129 3.24 -16.67 -5.39
CA PHE A 129 1.95 -16.25 -4.86
C PHE A 129 1.93 -14.73 -4.63
N ASN A 130 2.91 -14.19 -3.90
CA ASN A 130 3.04 -12.76 -3.65
C ASN A 130 3.09 -11.98 -4.97
N LEU A 131 3.95 -12.39 -5.91
CA LEU A 131 4.06 -11.75 -7.21
C LEU A 131 2.72 -11.70 -7.96
N ASN A 132 2.00 -12.82 -8.01
CA ASN A 132 0.70 -12.91 -8.71
C ASN A 132 -0.41 -12.14 -7.99
N PHE A 133 -0.36 -12.10 -6.67
CA PHE A 133 -1.28 -11.33 -5.84
C PHE A 133 -1.06 -9.81 -6.04
N LEU A 134 0.17 -9.35 -5.85
CA LEU A 134 0.50 -7.92 -5.92
C LEU A 134 0.31 -7.33 -7.32
N LYS A 135 0.54 -8.10 -8.38
CA LYS A 135 0.24 -7.69 -9.77
C LYS A 135 -1.23 -7.34 -10.01
N LYS A 136 -2.13 -7.83 -9.15
CA LYS A 136 -3.57 -7.63 -9.30
C LYS A 136 -4.15 -6.61 -8.32
N ILE A 137 -3.32 -6.01 -7.49
CA ILE A 137 -3.71 -4.99 -6.52
C ILE A 137 -3.21 -3.64 -7.00
N TYR A 138 -4.07 -2.64 -6.94
CA TYR A 138 -3.73 -1.28 -7.29
C TYR A 138 -4.14 -0.35 -6.16
N ILE A 139 -3.20 0.48 -5.71
CA ILE A 139 -3.36 1.36 -4.56
C ILE A 139 -2.94 2.79 -4.90
N CYS A 140 -3.46 3.74 -4.15
CA CYS A 140 -2.97 5.11 -4.11
C CYS A 140 -2.81 5.53 -2.65
N SER A 141 -1.60 5.95 -2.29
CA SER A 141 -1.18 6.30 -0.92
C SER A 141 -1.32 7.79 -0.66
N PHE A 142 -1.71 8.13 0.57
CA PHE A 142 -1.83 9.48 1.10
C PHE A 142 -1.23 9.50 2.51
N SER A 143 -0.96 10.68 3.03
CA SER A 143 -0.64 10.88 4.45
C SER A 143 -1.80 11.60 5.14
N GLU A 144 -2.01 11.37 6.43
CA GLU A 144 -2.91 12.24 7.24
C GLU A 144 -2.21 13.51 7.73
N ARG A 145 -0.92 13.71 7.42
CA ARG A 145 -0.10 14.85 7.86
C ARG A 145 0.53 15.56 6.68
N PHE A 146 0.44 16.90 6.66
CA PHE A 146 1.20 17.72 5.70
C PHE A 146 2.56 18.20 6.26
N ASP A 147 2.74 18.12 7.57
CA ASP A 147 3.82 18.78 8.30
C ASP A 147 5.09 17.91 8.50
N SER A 148 5.10 16.68 7.98
CA SER A 148 6.23 15.76 8.07
C SER A 148 7.40 16.19 7.19
N ILE A 149 8.55 16.53 7.79
CA ILE A 149 9.78 16.90 7.06
C ILE A 149 10.23 15.77 6.12
N LEU A 150 10.11 14.51 6.58
CA LEU A 150 10.51 13.33 5.79
C LEU A 150 9.63 13.15 4.56
N MET A 151 8.31 13.37 4.68
CA MET A 151 7.40 13.30 3.53
C MET A 151 7.75 14.35 2.47
N TRP A 152 8.06 15.57 2.89
CA TRP A 152 8.52 16.63 1.98
C TRP A 152 9.87 16.30 1.35
N ALA A 153 10.80 15.72 2.10
CA ALA A 153 12.10 15.34 1.57
C ALA A 153 11.98 14.21 0.53
N HIS A 154 11.29 13.13 0.86
CA HIS A 154 11.24 11.92 0.03
C HIS A 154 10.32 12.04 -1.18
N TYR A 155 9.14 12.64 -1.03
CA TYR A 155 8.08 12.59 -2.05
C TYR A 155 7.92 13.87 -2.86
N THR A 156 8.65 14.94 -2.52
CA THR A 156 8.59 16.21 -3.24
C THR A 156 9.94 16.67 -3.80
N ASN A 157 10.84 15.74 -4.03
CA ASN A 157 12.19 16.04 -4.49
C ASN A 157 12.88 17.11 -3.63
N ASN A 158 13.12 16.81 -2.34
CA ASN A 158 13.74 17.72 -1.37
C ASN A 158 13.02 19.06 -1.24
N HIS A 159 11.72 19.02 -0.91
CA HIS A 159 10.88 20.20 -0.67
C HIS A 159 10.66 21.10 -1.90
N SER A 160 10.99 20.64 -3.13
CA SER A 160 10.83 21.42 -4.36
C SER A 160 9.51 21.15 -5.10
N GLY A 161 8.76 20.14 -4.70
CA GLY A 161 7.47 19.78 -5.28
C GLY A 161 6.28 20.46 -4.56
N PHE A 162 5.15 19.76 -4.54
CA PHE A 162 3.92 20.26 -3.95
C PHE A 162 3.14 19.15 -3.23
N CYS A 163 2.20 19.56 -2.40
CA CYS A 163 1.29 18.66 -1.70
C CYS A 163 -0.16 19.06 -1.97
N ILE A 164 -1.01 18.08 -2.27
CA ILE A 164 -2.44 18.28 -2.55
C ILE A 164 -3.22 17.88 -1.30
N GLU A 165 -4.08 18.75 -0.81
CA GLU A 165 -4.95 18.50 0.33
C GLU A 165 -6.38 18.18 -0.13
N TYR A 166 -6.94 17.11 0.41
CA TYR A 166 -8.34 16.71 0.19
C TYR A 166 -9.09 16.72 1.51
N ASP A 167 -10.23 17.41 1.55
CA ASP A 167 -11.15 17.41 2.69
C ASP A 167 -12.08 16.19 2.58
N ILE A 168 -11.83 15.17 3.40
CA ILE A 168 -12.58 13.91 3.41
C ILE A 168 -13.94 14.10 4.08
N SER A 169 -14.05 15.05 5.02
CA SER A 169 -15.32 15.33 5.74
C SER A 169 -16.42 15.82 4.80
N LYS A 170 -16.02 16.52 3.71
CA LYS A 170 -16.94 17.06 2.69
C LYS A 170 -17.15 16.12 1.50
N SER A 171 -16.43 15.00 1.43
CA SER A 171 -16.59 14.05 0.35
C SER A 171 -17.90 13.29 0.47
N ASP A 172 -18.62 13.15 -0.64
CA ASP A 172 -19.84 12.32 -0.69
C ASP A 172 -19.48 10.88 -0.24
N SER A 173 -20.26 10.34 0.70
CA SER A 173 -20.07 8.98 1.21
C SER A 173 -20.15 7.89 0.12
N ARG A 174 -20.78 8.20 -1.02
CA ARG A 174 -20.84 7.31 -2.19
C ARG A 174 -19.62 7.38 -3.08
N TYR A 175 -18.71 8.34 -2.83
CA TYR A 175 -17.52 8.50 -3.62
C TYR A 175 -16.45 7.48 -3.19
N HIS A 176 -15.87 6.73 -4.15
CA HIS A 176 -14.87 5.70 -3.86
C HIS A 176 -13.68 6.21 -3.03
N PHE A 177 -13.35 7.49 -3.16
CA PHE A 177 -12.29 8.15 -2.42
C PHE A 177 -12.45 8.05 -0.90
N ARG A 178 -13.70 8.02 -0.40
CA ARG A 178 -13.99 7.82 1.03
C ARG A 178 -14.25 6.35 1.36
N GLN A 179 -14.96 5.64 0.47
CA GLN A 179 -15.40 4.26 0.73
C GLN A 179 -14.28 3.23 0.73
N CYS A 180 -13.21 3.49 -0.04
CA CYS A 180 -12.09 2.58 -0.23
C CYS A 180 -10.81 3.08 0.44
N LEU A 181 -10.92 4.05 1.36
CA LEU A 181 -9.82 4.62 2.12
C LEU A 181 -9.60 3.82 3.41
N TYR A 182 -8.42 3.26 3.59
CA TYR A 182 -8.02 2.43 4.71
C TYR A 182 -6.75 2.97 5.37
N PRO A 183 -6.65 2.94 6.72
CA PRO A 183 -5.42 3.27 7.43
C PRO A 183 -4.37 2.17 7.20
N VAL A 184 -3.10 2.56 7.09
CA VAL A 184 -1.99 1.61 7.09
C VAL A 184 -1.71 1.17 8.52
N ILE A 185 -1.52 -0.13 8.69
CA ILE A 185 -1.13 -0.76 9.94
C ILE A 185 0.37 -0.99 9.89
N TYR A 186 1.11 -0.34 10.78
CA TYR A 186 2.55 -0.52 10.90
C TYR A 186 2.86 -1.66 11.87
N ASP A 187 3.70 -2.59 11.45
CA ASP A 187 4.01 -3.82 12.19
C ASP A 187 5.46 -4.24 11.95
N GLU A 188 6.02 -4.99 12.88
CA GLU A 188 7.33 -5.63 12.73
C GLU A 188 7.27 -6.91 11.87
N ASN A 189 6.07 -7.49 11.76
CA ASN A 189 5.86 -8.76 11.09
C ASN A 189 5.08 -8.59 9.78
N ILE A 190 5.47 -9.36 8.78
CA ILE A 190 4.69 -9.52 7.54
C ILE A 190 3.34 -10.17 7.88
N PHE A 191 2.31 -9.83 7.13
CA PHE A 191 0.98 -10.39 7.33
C PHE A 191 0.96 -11.91 7.11
N ASP A 192 0.56 -12.65 8.16
CA ASP A 192 0.44 -14.10 8.11
C ASP A 192 -0.98 -14.54 7.72
N LEU A 193 -1.08 -15.20 6.59
CA LEU A 193 -2.32 -15.71 6.02
C LEU A 193 -2.70 -17.11 6.55
N THR A 194 -1.82 -17.81 7.30
CA THR A 194 -2.00 -19.19 7.73
C THR A 194 -3.36 -19.43 8.37
N SER A 195 -3.71 -18.63 9.36
CA SER A 195 -4.97 -18.77 10.10
C SER A 195 -6.22 -18.57 9.23
N TYR A 196 -6.10 -17.82 8.13
CA TYR A 196 -7.19 -17.63 7.18
C TYR A 196 -7.35 -18.82 6.24
N LEU A 197 -6.25 -19.40 5.78
CA LEU A 197 -6.26 -20.58 4.92
C LEU A 197 -6.80 -21.82 5.63
N GLU A 198 -6.67 -21.87 6.96
CA GLU A 198 -7.17 -22.95 7.80
C GLU A 198 -8.66 -22.85 8.15
N ARG A 199 -9.29 -21.73 7.86
CA ARG A 199 -10.73 -21.56 8.12
C ARG A 199 -11.55 -22.36 7.14
N ASP A 200 -12.60 -22.99 7.68
CA ASP A 200 -13.61 -23.64 6.85
C ASP A 200 -14.28 -22.60 5.93
N LYS A 201 -14.22 -22.85 4.63
CA LYS A 201 -14.82 -21.99 3.60
C LYS A 201 -16.35 -21.85 3.74
N GLY A 202 -16.97 -22.77 4.45
CA GLY A 202 -18.40 -22.74 4.80
C GLY A 202 -18.73 -21.97 6.07
N SER A 203 -17.72 -21.50 6.83
CA SER A 203 -17.97 -20.77 8.06
C SER A 203 -18.42 -19.31 7.77
N ASN A 204 -19.30 -18.78 8.64
CA ASN A 204 -19.71 -17.37 8.58
C ASN A 204 -18.56 -16.38 8.80
N ASP A 205 -17.38 -16.86 9.22
CA ASP A 205 -16.18 -16.06 9.45
C ASP A 205 -15.28 -15.96 8.21
N TYR A 206 -15.65 -16.60 7.10
CA TYR A 206 -14.93 -16.47 5.84
C TYR A 206 -15.20 -15.11 5.22
N ASN A 207 -14.20 -14.23 5.25
CA ASN A 207 -14.29 -12.88 4.73
C ASN A 207 -13.16 -12.58 3.73
N ASN A 208 -13.51 -12.40 2.47
CA ASN A 208 -12.55 -12.06 1.41
C ASN A 208 -11.79 -10.73 1.68
N LEU A 209 -12.34 -9.86 2.54
CA LEU A 209 -11.65 -8.62 2.96
C LEU A 209 -10.45 -8.89 3.86
N TYR A 210 -10.30 -10.11 4.38
CA TYR A 210 -9.16 -10.45 5.22
C TYR A 210 -7.81 -10.24 4.50
N ILE A 211 -7.76 -10.52 3.22
CA ILE A 211 -6.57 -10.34 2.38
C ILE A 211 -6.19 -8.85 2.22
N ILE A 212 -7.14 -7.92 2.40
CA ILE A 212 -6.87 -6.47 2.39
C ILE A 212 -5.87 -6.11 3.50
N GLN A 213 -5.83 -6.87 4.61
CA GLN A 213 -4.89 -6.63 5.70
C GLN A 213 -3.43 -6.74 5.27
N ALA A 214 -3.11 -7.58 4.28
CA ALA A 214 -1.77 -7.60 3.71
C ALA A 214 -1.46 -6.29 2.97
N VAL A 215 -2.44 -5.79 2.20
CA VAL A 215 -2.28 -4.59 1.36
C VAL A 215 -2.16 -3.29 2.18
N ILE A 216 -2.71 -3.26 3.38
CA ILE A 216 -2.65 -2.11 4.29
C ILE A 216 -1.60 -2.27 5.40
N ARG A 217 -0.75 -3.30 5.37
CA ARG A 217 0.32 -3.51 6.34
C ARG A 217 1.65 -3.05 5.76
N LYS A 218 2.47 -2.41 6.61
CA LYS A 218 3.76 -1.84 6.23
C LYS A 218 4.75 -1.92 7.39
N ALA A 219 6.05 -1.98 7.09
CA ALA A 219 7.08 -2.02 8.11
C ALA A 219 7.06 -0.77 9.01
N LEU A 220 7.40 -0.94 10.30
CA LEU A 220 7.44 0.15 11.29
C LEU A 220 8.31 1.33 10.88
N ASP A 221 9.39 1.10 10.13
CA ASP A 221 10.30 2.13 9.64
C ASP A 221 9.58 3.20 8.81
N TRP A 222 8.46 2.87 8.19
CA TRP A 222 7.63 3.78 7.41
C TRP A 222 6.54 4.49 8.21
N SER A 223 6.49 4.30 9.54
CA SER A 223 5.42 4.86 10.39
C SER A 223 5.30 6.39 10.35
N TYR A 224 6.41 7.09 10.02
CA TYR A 224 6.44 8.55 9.86
C TYR A 224 5.55 9.06 8.72
N GLU A 225 5.14 8.18 7.79
CA GLU A 225 4.26 8.52 6.68
C GLU A 225 2.83 8.77 7.12
N HIS A 226 2.39 8.18 8.25
CA HIS A 226 0.99 8.22 8.70
C HIS A 226 0.05 7.94 7.54
N GLU A 227 0.30 6.81 6.86
CA GLU A 227 -0.25 6.52 5.55
C GLU A 227 -1.71 6.06 5.62
N TRP A 228 -2.48 6.52 4.66
CA TRP A 228 -3.80 6.02 4.28
C TRP A 228 -3.78 5.57 2.84
N ARG A 229 -4.48 4.49 2.52
CA ARG A 229 -4.53 3.93 1.17
C ARG A 229 -5.94 3.88 0.64
N ILE A 230 -6.12 4.32 -0.61
CA ILE A 230 -7.28 3.94 -1.39
C ILE A 230 -6.89 2.69 -2.16
N ILE A 231 -7.63 1.59 -1.91
CA ILE A 231 -7.52 0.38 -2.70
C ILE A 231 -8.47 0.52 -3.89
N HIS A 232 -8.01 0.16 -5.08
CA HIS A 232 -8.75 0.35 -6.32
C HIS A 232 -10.17 -0.24 -6.25
N PRO A 233 -11.23 0.57 -6.38
CA PRO A 233 -12.60 0.15 -6.11
C PRO A 233 -13.15 -0.87 -7.11
N PHE A 234 -12.56 -0.93 -8.32
CA PHE A 234 -12.97 -1.85 -9.40
C PHE A 234 -12.12 -3.11 -9.46
N GLY A 235 -11.24 -3.32 -8.46
CA GLY A 235 -10.40 -4.51 -8.36
C GLY A 235 -9.41 -4.63 -9.51
N THR A 236 -9.19 -5.87 -9.95
CA THR A 236 -8.12 -6.25 -10.89
C THR A 236 -8.49 -6.09 -12.38
N LEU A 237 -9.73 -5.75 -12.68
CA LEU A 237 -10.26 -5.87 -14.05
C LEU A 237 -9.67 -4.85 -15.02
N ASN A 238 -9.29 -3.65 -14.53
CA ASN A 238 -8.91 -2.53 -15.40
C ASN A 238 -7.41 -2.20 -15.39
N GLY A 239 -6.59 -2.92 -14.61
CA GLY A 239 -5.17 -2.64 -14.47
C GLY A 239 -4.84 -1.31 -13.80
N PRO A 240 -3.57 -0.87 -13.84
CA PRO A 240 -3.17 0.45 -13.36
C PRO A 240 -3.85 1.54 -14.18
N GLN A 241 -4.40 2.55 -13.51
CA GLN A 241 -5.08 3.66 -14.21
C GLN A 241 -5.24 4.91 -13.35
N ASN A 242 -5.56 6.01 -14.01
CA ASN A 242 -6.00 7.23 -13.34
C ASN A 242 -7.48 7.13 -12.95
N LEU A 243 -7.78 7.43 -11.68
CA LEU A 243 -9.16 7.58 -11.20
C LEU A 243 -9.42 9.03 -10.80
N SER A 244 -10.65 9.48 -11.03
CA SER A 244 -11.07 10.83 -10.68
C SER A 244 -11.01 11.07 -9.17
N THR A 245 -10.70 12.31 -8.77
CA THR A 245 -10.65 12.75 -7.39
C THR A 245 -11.68 13.84 -7.08
N PRO A 246 -12.03 14.05 -5.81
CA PRO A 246 -12.72 15.25 -5.41
C PRO A 246 -11.90 16.50 -5.79
N LYS A 247 -12.54 17.66 -5.78
CA LYS A 247 -11.81 18.92 -5.88
C LYS A 247 -10.89 19.06 -4.67
N PRO A 248 -9.58 19.35 -4.86
CA PRO A 248 -8.69 19.65 -3.75
C PRO A 248 -9.19 20.84 -2.92
N SER A 249 -9.03 20.78 -1.61
CA SER A 249 -9.30 21.90 -0.71
C SER A 249 -8.17 22.93 -0.73
N SER A 250 -6.95 22.47 -0.89
CA SER A 250 -5.77 23.33 -0.94
C SER A 250 -4.63 22.65 -1.72
N VAL A 251 -3.70 23.45 -2.22
CA VAL A 251 -2.40 23.00 -2.74
C VAL A 251 -1.31 23.75 -1.95
N LEU A 252 -0.34 22.98 -1.43
CA LEU A 252 0.80 23.50 -0.70
C LEU A 252 2.05 23.37 -1.59
N LEU A 253 2.70 24.48 -1.91
CA LEU A 253 4.00 24.50 -2.58
C LEU A 253 5.09 24.20 -1.55
N GLY A 254 6.12 23.43 -1.91
CA GLY A 254 7.23 23.13 -1.01
C GLY A 254 8.04 24.36 -0.62
N SER A 255 8.73 24.31 0.51
CA SER A 255 9.54 25.43 1.01
C SER A 255 10.67 25.83 0.05
N ASN A 256 11.12 24.91 -0.78
CA ASN A 256 12.16 25.12 -1.78
C ASN A 256 11.60 25.23 -3.22
N PHE A 257 10.28 25.33 -3.39
CA PHE A 257 9.61 25.26 -4.69
C PHE A 257 10.18 26.28 -5.69
N PHE A 258 10.14 27.56 -5.39
CA PHE A 258 10.64 28.61 -6.28
C PHE A 258 12.17 28.61 -6.40
N ASN A 259 12.87 28.45 -5.27
CA ASN A 259 14.33 28.48 -5.27
C ASN A 259 14.93 27.31 -6.07
N SER A 260 14.32 26.13 -6.04
CA SER A 260 14.79 24.98 -6.84
C SER A 260 14.70 25.25 -8.34
N ILE A 261 13.67 25.95 -8.81
CA ILE A 261 13.53 26.37 -10.20
C ILE A 261 14.60 27.43 -10.56
N HIS A 262 14.80 28.42 -9.67
CA HIS A 262 15.82 29.45 -9.86
C HIS A 262 17.24 28.89 -10.05
N LEU A 263 17.57 27.82 -9.33
CA LEU A 263 18.90 27.19 -9.37
C LEU A 263 19.15 26.29 -10.60
N ILE A 264 18.15 26.06 -11.44
CA ILE A 264 18.34 25.28 -12.67
C ILE A 264 19.18 26.08 -13.67
N LYS A 265 20.29 25.49 -14.11
CA LYS A 265 21.21 26.12 -15.06
C LYS A 265 20.82 25.91 -16.53
N ASP A 266 20.16 24.82 -16.83
CA ASP A 266 19.66 24.52 -18.18
C ASP A 266 18.38 25.31 -18.44
N GLU A 267 18.40 26.24 -19.38
CA GLU A 267 17.28 27.14 -19.68
C GLU A 267 16.04 26.38 -20.15
N SER A 268 16.20 25.28 -20.90
CA SER A 268 15.07 24.47 -21.38
C SER A 268 14.38 23.76 -20.22
N GLN A 269 15.16 23.17 -19.30
CA GLN A 269 14.62 22.54 -18.09
C GLN A 269 13.99 23.58 -17.17
N LYS A 270 14.63 24.75 -17.00
CA LYS A 270 14.11 25.83 -16.18
C LYS A 270 12.76 26.31 -16.72
N GLN A 271 12.66 26.56 -18.03
CA GLN A 271 11.42 26.96 -18.66
C GLN A 271 10.32 25.94 -18.48
N LEU A 272 10.61 24.64 -18.65
CA LEU A 272 9.65 23.56 -18.39
C LEU A 272 9.14 23.59 -16.95
N GLN A 273 10.03 23.76 -15.97
CA GLN A 273 9.63 23.83 -14.56
C GLN A 273 8.77 25.07 -14.24
N VAL A 274 9.10 26.22 -14.85
CA VAL A 274 8.29 27.44 -14.75
C VAL A 274 6.89 27.22 -15.36
N GLU A 275 6.79 26.56 -16.52
CA GLU A 275 5.50 26.26 -17.15
C GLU A 275 4.66 25.30 -16.29
N LEU A 276 5.26 24.30 -15.68
CA LEU A 276 4.57 23.37 -14.78
C LEU A 276 4.07 24.09 -13.52
N ALA A 277 4.90 24.96 -12.93
CA ALA A 277 4.52 25.76 -11.79
C ALA A 277 3.37 26.74 -12.15
N LEU A 278 3.44 27.35 -13.32
CA LEU A 278 2.40 28.24 -13.84
C LEU A 278 1.07 27.51 -14.03
N LYS A 279 1.09 26.27 -14.54
CA LYS A 279 -0.12 25.41 -14.66
C LYS A 279 -0.78 25.16 -13.31
N ILE A 280 0.00 24.86 -12.26
CA ILE A 280 -0.53 24.65 -10.90
C ILE A 280 -1.22 25.92 -10.40
N ILE A 281 -0.56 27.10 -10.48
CA ILE A 281 -1.11 28.36 -9.98
C ILE A 281 -2.39 28.73 -10.73
N LYS A 282 -2.38 28.68 -12.06
CA LYS A 282 -3.56 28.94 -12.92
C LYS A 282 -4.72 28.00 -12.59
N PHE A 283 -4.44 26.71 -12.41
CA PHE A 283 -5.47 25.75 -12.04
C PHE A 283 -6.07 26.08 -10.67
N CYS A 284 -5.24 26.39 -9.67
CA CYS A 284 -5.71 26.77 -8.34
C CYS A 284 -6.57 28.03 -8.39
N GLU A 285 -6.16 29.05 -9.13
CA GLU A 285 -6.92 30.29 -9.33
C GLU A 285 -8.28 30.04 -10.00
N GLN A 286 -8.29 29.36 -11.15
CA GLN A 286 -9.51 29.05 -11.90
C GLN A 286 -10.50 28.24 -11.09
N GLN A 287 -10.00 27.30 -10.30
CA GLN A 287 -10.82 26.41 -9.46
C GLN A 287 -11.08 27.00 -8.06
N LYS A 288 -10.56 28.19 -7.73
CA LYS A 288 -10.64 28.81 -6.41
C LYS A 288 -10.16 27.83 -5.31
N ILE A 289 -9.01 27.20 -5.51
CA ILE A 289 -8.34 26.31 -4.57
C ILE A 289 -7.33 27.14 -3.76
N ILE A 290 -7.35 27.01 -2.45
CA ILE A 290 -6.42 27.75 -1.58
C ILE A 290 -4.99 27.36 -1.93
N LEU A 291 -4.14 28.35 -2.18
CA LEU A 291 -2.71 28.14 -2.40
C LEU A 291 -1.93 28.51 -1.15
N ASN A 292 -1.09 27.60 -0.70
CA ASN A 292 -0.21 27.79 0.45
C ASN A 292 1.25 27.50 0.05
N ILE A 293 2.17 27.94 0.88
CA ILE A 293 3.59 27.59 0.81
C ILE A 293 4.02 26.96 2.14
N ALA A 294 4.72 25.84 2.07
CA ALA A 294 5.30 25.21 3.24
C ALA A 294 6.56 25.98 3.68
N ARG A 295 6.77 26.10 4.99
CA ARG A 295 7.98 26.65 5.59
C ARG A 295 8.44 25.81 6.76
N TYR A 296 9.71 25.91 7.11
CA TYR A 296 10.24 25.28 8.31
C TYR A 296 9.73 26.02 9.55
N SER A 297 9.26 25.28 10.54
CA SER A 297 8.95 25.87 11.85
C SER A 297 10.22 26.35 12.53
N LEU A 298 10.15 27.51 13.17
CA LEU A 298 11.26 28.07 13.95
C LEU A 298 11.35 27.47 15.36
N GLN A 299 10.36 26.68 15.78
CA GLN A 299 10.25 26.17 17.14
C GLN A 299 10.20 24.66 17.25
N LYS A 300 9.82 23.95 16.19
CA LYS A 300 9.60 22.50 16.18
C LYS A 300 10.17 21.86 14.93
N PHE A 301 10.50 20.60 15.00
CA PHE A 301 10.88 19.78 13.82
C PHE A 301 9.66 19.37 13.01
N LEU A 302 9.02 20.35 12.35
CA LEU A 302 7.88 20.15 11.47
C LEU A 302 7.80 21.28 10.44
N MET A 303 6.98 21.08 9.41
CA MET A 303 6.64 22.11 8.44
C MET A 303 5.38 22.85 8.89
N GLU A 304 5.36 24.14 8.69
CA GLU A 304 4.20 25.02 8.80
C GLU A 304 3.74 25.45 7.43
N ARG A 305 2.55 26.04 7.33
CA ARG A 305 2.03 26.56 6.06
C ARG A 305 1.58 27.99 6.20
N ASP A 306 1.94 28.80 5.19
CA ASP A 306 1.47 30.16 5.06
C ASP A 306 0.63 30.30 3.78
N TYR A 307 -0.40 31.11 3.84
CA TYR A 307 -1.17 31.47 2.65
C TYR A 307 -0.29 32.30 1.70
N ILE A 308 -0.39 32.00 0.40
CA ILE A 308 0.20 32.81 -0.65
C ILE A 308 -0.89 33.20 -1.66
N SER A 309 -0.99 34.49 -1.99
CA SER A 309 -1.91 34.95 -3.04
C SER A 309 -1.46 34.47 -4.42
N TYR A 310 -2.38 34.31 -5.36
CA TYR A 310 -2.02 33.95 -6.74
C TYR A 310 -1.12 35.01 -7.37
N ASP A 311 -1.38 36.28 -7.10
CA ASP A 311 -0.55 37.41 -7.60
C ASP A 311 0.89 37.34 -7.08
N ASP A 312 1.07 37.02 -5.79
CA ASP A 312 2.40 36.84 -5.22
C ASP A 312 3.10 35.61 -5.80
N ALA A 313 2.38 34.53 -6.03
CA ALA A 313 2.93 33.34 -6.66
C ALA A 313 3.35 33.61 -8.11
N TYR A 314 2.54 34.34 -8.88
CA TYR A 314 2.90 34.77 -10.23
C TYR A 314 4.09 35.72 -10.23
N ARG A 315 4.15 36.65 -9.26
CA ARG A 315 5.30 37.58 -9.12
C ARG A 315 6.58 36.77 -8.89
N LYS A 316 6.57 35.83 -7.93
CA LYS A 316 7.73 34.98 -7.67
C LYS A 316 8.18 34.17 -8.90
N LEU A 317 7.27 33.70 -9.74
CA LEU A 317 7.65 33.01 -10.99
C LEU A 317 8.27 33.93 -12.02
N ARG A 318 7.84 35.19 -12.07
CA ARG A 318 8.42 36.22 -13.00
C ARG A 318 9.81 36.68 -12.60
N GLU A 319 10.17 36.52 -11.34
CA GLU A 319 11.48 36.88 -10.79
C GLU A 319 12.53 35.79 -10.97
N LEU A 320 12.13 34.58 -11.47
CA LEU A 320 13.04 33.48 -11.74
C LEU A 320 13.78 33.64 -13.05
#